data_b6a67726f2086a01c12bc9340f2b0078
#
_entry.id   b6a67726f2086a01c12bc9340f2b0078
#
_cell.length_a   1.000
_cell.length_b   1.000
_cell.length_c   1.000
_cell.angle_alpha   90.00
_cell.angle_beta   90.00
_cell.angle_gamma   90.00
#
_symmetry.space_group_name_H-M   'P 1'
#
loop_
_entity.id
_entity.type
_entity.pdbx_description
1 polymer ?
#
loop_
_entity_poly.entity_id
_entity_poly.type
_entity_poly.pdbx_seq_one_letter_code
_entity_poly.pdbx_strand_id
1 'polypeptide(L)'
;MIKKVLVANRGEIAVRAFRAATELGITTVAVFPHEDRLSEYRLKADESYQIGTQGHAVRAYLDVEGIVAAAKAAGADAIYPGYGFLSENPDLATRCEEEGITFVGPSHEVLELTGNKARAIAAAREAGLPVLKGSEPSSDIKQLTSDADAIGYPVFVKAV
;
A
#
# COMPACT_ATOMS: atom_id res chain seq x y z
N MET A 1 -15.68 5.33 -15.17
CA MET A 1 -16.44 5.15 -13.89
C MET A 1 -16.21 3.72 -13.44
N ILE A 2 -15.77 3.51 -12.21
CA ILE A 2 -15.49 2.17 -11.64
C ILE A 2 -16.80 1.40 -11.52
N LYS A 3 -16.83 0.16 -12.00
CA LYS A 3 -17.99 -0.74 -11.96
C LYS A 3 -17.74 -1.96 -11.08
N LYS A 4 -16.48 -2.42 -11.00
CA LYS A 4 -16.07 -3.57 -10.20
C LYS A 4 -14.72 -3.30 -9.54
N VAL A 5 -14.65 -3.44 -8.23
CA VAL A 5 -13.43 -3.19 -7.44
C VAL A 5 -12.96 -4.47 -6.75
N LEU A 6 -11.69 -4.82 -6.93
CA LEU A 6 -11.02 -5.82 -6.10
C LEU A 6 -10.42 -5.13 -4.87
N VAL A 7 -10.72 -5.65 -3.69
CA VAL A 7 -10.14 -5.17 -2.43
C VAL A 7 -8.93 -6.05 -2.07
N ALA A 8 -7.72 -5.50 -2.25
CA ALA A 8 -6.45 -6.18 -1.98
C ALA A 8 -6.10 -6.13 -0.48
N ASN A 9 -7.03 -6.53 0.37
CA ASN A 9 -6.89 -6.53 1.82
C ASN A 9 -7.84 -7.57 2.46
N ARG A 10 -7.89 -7.63 3.79
CA ARG A 10 -8.64 -8.62 4.55
C ARG A 10 -9.40 -7.98 5.72
N GLY A 11 -10.18 -8.84 6.43
CA GLY A 11 -10.81 -8.51 7.70
C GLY A 11 -11.71 -7.26 7.63
N GLU A 12 -11.62 -6.42 8.62
CA GLU A 12 -12.43 -5.21 8.75
C GLU A 12 -12.16 -4.18 7.64
N ILE A 13 -10.91 -4.10 7.15
CA ILE A 13 -10.51 -3.19 6.08
C ILE A 13 -11.29 -3.55 4.81
N ALA A 14 -11.34 -4.83 4.47
CA ALA A 14 -12.06 -5.31 3.31
C ALA A 14 -13.59 -5.09 3.46
N VAL A 15 -14.17 -5.45 4.61
CA VAL A 15 -15.61 -5.28 4.87
C VAL A 15 -16.02 -3.81 4.75
N ARG A 16 -15.21 -2.90 5.25
CA ARG A 16 -15.47 -1.46 5.17
C ARG A 16 -15.46 -0.97 3.72
N ALA A 17 -14.51 -1.43 2.92
CA ALA A 17 -14.45 -1.12 1.50
C ALA A 17 -15.64 -1.70 0.73
N PHE A 18 -16.01 -2.97 0.98
CA PHE A 18 -17.19 -3.59 0.35
C PHE A 18 -18.46 -2.82 0.63
N ARG A 19 -18.67 -2.40 1.88
CA ARG A 19 -19.85 -1.60 2.25
C ARG A 19 -19.93 -0.31 1.45
N ALA A 20 -18.83 0.46 1.38
CA ALA A 20 -18.80 1.70 0.63
C ALA A 20 -19.00 1.48 -0.87
N ALA A 21 -18.41 0.44 -1.46
CA ALA A 21 -18.59 0.07 -2.86
C ALA A 21 -20.03 -0.32 -3.16
N THR A 22 -20.65 -1.12 -2.31
CA THR A 22 -22.07 -1.52 -2.44
C THR A 22 -23.01 -0.31 -2.40
N GLU A 23 -22.79 0.64 -1.50
CA GLU A 23 -23.55 1.89 -1.42
C GLU A 23 -23.44 2.73 -2.70
N LEU A 24 -22.32 2.61 -3.42
CA LEU A 24 -22.07 3.27 -4.70
C LEU A 24 -22.54 2.44 -5.92
N GLY A 25 -23.10 1.26 -5.72
CA GLY A 25 -23.52 0.35 -6.79
C GLY A 25 -22.37 -0.30 -7.54
N ILE A 26 -21.18 -0.43 -6.90
CA ILE A 26 -19.97 -1.03 -7.45
C ILE A 26 -19.90 -2.50 -7.00
N THR A 27 -19.72 -3.43 -7.94
CA THR A 27 -19.50 -4.85 -7.67
C THR A 27 -18.18 -5.05 -6.91
N THR A 28 -18.18 -5.92 -5.90
CA THR A 28 -17.07 -6.12 -4.98
C THR A 28 -16.41 -7.47 -5.17
N VAL A 29 -15.08 -7.50 -5.13
CA VAL A 29 -14.28 -8.72 -5.24
C VAL A 29 -13.35 -8.82 -4.03
N ALA A 30 -13.46 -9.91 -3.28
CA ALA A 30 -12.53 -10.26 -2.21
C ALA A 30 -11.38 -11.12 -2.73
N VAL A 31 -10.22 -11.00 -2.11
CA VAL A 31 -9.13 -11.96 -2.24
C VAL A 31 -8.83 -12.59 -0.90
N PHE A 32 -8.42 -13.87 -0.90
CA PHE A 32 -8.10 -14.58 0.33
C PHE A 32 -7.06 -15.68 0.08
N PRO A 33 -6.08 -15.88 0.96
CA PRO A 33 -5.21 -17.06 0.93
C PRO A 33 -5.94 -18.29 1.47
N HIS A 34 -5.34 -19.46 1.29
CA HIS A 34 -5.92 -20.72 1.79
C HIS A 34 -6.30 -20.66 3.28
N GLU A 35 -5.48 -20.01 4.10
CA GLU A 35 -5.68 -19.87 5.55
C GLU A 35 -6.94 -19.08 5.90
N ASP A 36 -7.29 -18.10 5.09
CA ASP A 36 -8.47 -17.25 5.28
C ASP A 36 -9.73 -17.79 4.56
N ARG A 37 -9.69 -19.01 3.99
CA ARG A 37 -10.81 -19.60 3.24
C ARG A 37 -12.12 -19.75 4.02
N LEU A 38 -12.05 -19.78 5.34
CA LEU A 38 -13.21 -19.83 6.25
C LEU A 38 -13.53 -18.47 6.87
N SER A 39 -12.78 -17.42 6.54
CA SER A 39 -13.01 -16.08 7.08
C SER A 39 -14.28 -15.46 6.51
N GLU A 40 -15.11 -14.89 7.38
CA GLU A 40 -16.42 -14.34 7.01
C GLU A 40 -16.33 -13.12 6.07
N TYR A 41 -15.23 -12.33 6.13
CA TYR A 41 -15.13 -11.11 5.33
C TYR A 41 -15.28 -11.38 3.83
N ARG A 42 -14.75 -12.51 3.32
CA ARG A 42 -14.85 -12.87 1.91
C ARG A 42 -16.27 -13.13 1.43
N LEU A 43 -17.18 -13.49 2.36
CA LEU A 43 -18.59 -13.72 2.08
C LEU A 43 -19.40 -12.41 2.06
N LYS A 44 -18.77 -11.29 2.37
CA LYS A 44 -19.37 -9.95 2.32
C LYS A 44 -19.16 -9.27 0.95
N ALA A 45 -18.33 -9.84 0.09
CA ALA A 45 -18.16 -9.42 -1.29
C ALA A 45 -19.07 -10.20 -2.23
N ASP A 46 -19.33 -9.66 -3.41
CA ASP A 46 -20.13 -10.33 -4.45
C ASP A 46 -19.36 -11.52 -5.03
N GLU A 47 -18.04 -11.42 -5.16
CA GLU A 47 -17.16 -12.46 -5.67
C GLU A 47 -15.94 -12.62 -4.75
N SER A 48 -15.33 -13.83 -4.74
CA SER A 48 -14.09 -14.03 -3.98
C SER A 48 -13.13 -14.98 -4.69
N TYR A 49 -11.84 -14.63 -4.70
CA TYR A 49 -10.77 -15.37 -5.38
C TYR A 49 -9.67 -15.77 -4.41
N GLN A 50 -9.27 -17.04 -4.49
CA GLN A 50 -8.12 -17.50 -3.71
C GLN A 50 -6.82 -17.04 -4.36
N ILE A 51 -5.89 -16.51 -3.53
CA ILE A 51 -4.57 -16.03 -3.94
C ILE A 51 -3.48 -16.80 -3.20
N GLY A 52 -2.27 -16.77 -3.77
CA GLY A 52 -1.08 -17.31 -3.14
C GLY A 52 -1.08 -18.84 -2.96
N THR A 53 -0.11 -19.31 -2.19
CA THR A 53 0.13 -20.72 -1.91
C THR A 53 -0.13 -21.02 -0.44
N GLN A 54 -0.73 -22.18 -0.15
CA GLN A 54 -0.97 -22.65 1.22
C GLN A 54 0.32 -22.61 2.06
N GLY A 55 0.21 -22.19 3.33
CA GLY A 55 1.32 -22.02 4.27
C GLY A 55 1.97 -20.62 4.25
N HIS A 56 1.55 -19.72 3.37
CA HIS A 56 2.16 -18.41 3.19
C HIS A 56 1.14 -17.27 3.14
N ALA A 57 0.21 -17.22 4.09
CA ALA A 57 -0.92 -16.27 4.10
C ALA A 57 -0.52 -14.81 3.90
N VAL A 58 0.47 -14.30 4.65
CA VAL A 58 0.93 -12.91 4.53
C VAL A 58 1.55 -12.64 3.17
N ARG A 59 2.36 -13.59 2.67
CA ARG A 59 3.01 -13.47 1.37
C ARG A 59 1.99 -13.35 0.23
N ALA A 60 0.85 -14.02 0.33
CA ALA A 60 -0.21 -13.95 -0.67
C ALA A 60 -0.77 -12.51 -0.80
N TYR A 61 -0.91 -11.78 0.31
CA TYR A 61 -1.35 -10.38 0.29
C TYR A 61 -0.24 -9.39 -0.14
N LEU A 62 1.01 -9.84 -0.23
CA LEU A 62 2.16 -9.05 -0.69
C LEU A 62 2.60 -9.44 -2.12
N ASP A 63 1.86 -10.33 -2.78
CA ASP A 63 2.13 -10.78 -4.14
C ASP A 63 1.40 -9.90 -5.14
N VAL A 64 2.13 -8.92 -5.69
CA VAL A 64 1.61 -7.95 -6.68
C VAL A 64 1.01 -8.68 -7.88
N GLU A 65 1.76 -9.66 -8.45
CA GLU A 65 1.30 -10.38 -9.64
C GLU A 65 0.05 -11.23 -9.37
N GLY A 66 0.01 -11.89 -8.20
CA GLY A 66 -1.16 -12.67 -7.79
C GLY A 66 -2.41 -11.81 -7.60
N ILE A 67 -2.27 -10.61 -7.04
CA ILE A 67 -3.38 -9.65 -6.86
C ILE A 67 -3.86 -9.14 -8.23
N VAL A 68 -2.95 -8.73 -9.11
CA VAL A 68 -3.30 -8.23 -10.45
C VAL A 68 -3.94 -9.35 -11.28
N ALA A 69 -3.40 -10.58 -11.23
CA ALA A 69 -3.99 -11.73 -11.91
C ALA A 69 -5.43 -12.03 -11.43
N ALA A 70 -5.68 -11.95 -10.12
CA ALA A 70 -7.02 -12.10 -9.57
C ALA A 70 -7.97 -10.99 -10.04
N ALA A 71 -7.51 -9.74 -10.12
CA ALA A 71 -8.30 -8.62 -10.63
C ALA A 71 -8.68 -8.83 -12.10
N LYS A 72 -7.73 -9.27 -12.93
CA LYS A 72 -7.98 -9.59 -14.34
C LYS A 72 -8.97 -10.75 -14.49
N ALA A 73 -8.80 -11.83 -13.72
CA ALA A 73 -9.71 -12.97 -13.74
C ALA A 73 -11.15 -12.60 -13.33
N ALA A 74 -11.29 -11.69 -12.38
CA ALA A 74 -12.58 -11.17 -11.95
C ALA A 74 -13.17 -10.13 -12.92
N GLY A 75 -12.39 -9.60 -13.86
CA GLY A 75 -12.77 -8.46 -14.69
C GLY A 75 -12.97 -7.18 -13.87
N ALA A 76 -12.19 -7.01 -12.82
CA ALA A 76 -12.20 -5.79 -12.01
C ALA A 76 -11.51 -4.64 -12.77
N ASP A 77 -12.11 -3.47 -12.74
CA ASP A 77 -11.57 -2.26 -13.36
C ASP A 77 -10.84 -1.36 -12.35
N ALA A 78 -10.85 -1.75 -11.07
CA ALA A 78 -10.11 -1.07 -10.02
C ALA A 78 -9.58 -2.03 -8.95
N ILE A 79 -8.45 -1.68 -8.32
CA ILE A 79 -7.90 -2.32 -7.12
C ILE A 79 -7.85 -1.30 -5.99
N TYR A 80 -8.49 -1.64 -4.86
CA TYR A 80 -8.43 -0.88 -3.61
C TYR A 80 -7.52 -1.61 -2.61
N PRO A 81 -6.33 -1.08 -2.29
CA PRO A 81 -5.38 -1.74 -1.39
C PRO A 81 -5.72 -1.55 0.10
N GLY A 82 -6.53 -0.56 0.46
CA GLY A 82 -6.78 -0.17 1.84
C GLY A 82 -5.57 0.49 2.50
N TYR A 83 -5.19 -0.01 3.67
CA TYR A 83 -3.95 0.35 4.38
C TYR A 83 -3.19 -0.90 4.81
N GLY A 84 -1.86 -0.80 4.98
CA GLY A 84 -0.98 -1.97 5.16
C GLY A 84 -0.80 -2.76 3.86
N PHE A 85 -0.17 -3.93 3.94
CA PHE A 85 0.17 -4.77 2.79
C PHE A 85 0.78 -3.98 1.61
N LEU A 86 0.08 -3.93 0.48
CA LEU A 86 0.55 -3.28 -0.75
C LEU A 86 0.08 -1.82 -0.91
N SER A 87 -0.56 -1.22 0.12
CA SER A 87 -1.12 0.12 0.00
C SER A 87 -0.08 1.22 -0.23
N GLU A 88 1.15 1.01 0.22
CA GLU A 88 2.28 1.92 0.05
C GLU A 88 3.32 1.40 -0.95
N ASN A 89 2.99 0.32 -1.67
CA ASN A 89 3.89 -0.31 -2.63
C ASN A 89 3.71 0.31 -4.02
N PRO A 90 4.74 1.00 -4.57
CA PRO A 90 4.65 1.60 -5.90
C PRO A 90 4.52 0.56 -7.01
N ASP A 91 5.06 -0.66 -6.83
CA ASP A 91 5.00 -1.70 -7.87
C ASP A 91 3.55 -2.11 -8.17
N LEU A 92 2.67 -2.17 -7.14
CA LEU A 92 1.25 -2.47 -7.39
C LEU A 92 0.58 -1.35 -8.21
N ALA A 93 0.87 -0.08 -7.91
CA ALA A 93 0.33 1.05 -8.67
C ALA A 93 0.80 1.02 -10.13
N THR A 94 2.10 0.77 -10.35
CA THR A 94 2.70 0.61 -11.68
C THR A 94 2.05 -0.55 -12.45
N ARG A 95 1.91 -1.72 -11.83
CA ARG A 95 1.29 -2.88 -12.48
C ARG A 95 -0.17 -2.66 -12.82
N CYS A 96 -0.91 -1.95 -11.97
CA CYS A 96 -2.29 -1.55 -12.27
C CYS A 96 -2.34 -0.66 -13.52
N GLU A 97 -1.46 0.33 -13.63
CA GLU A 97 -1.39 1.24 -14.75
C GLU A 97 -1.07 0.50 -16.07
N GLU A 98 -0.08 -0.40 -16.06
CA GLU A 98 0.28 -1.23 -17.21
C GLU A 98 -0.86 -2.11 -17.72
N GLU A 99 -1.72 -2.58 -16.81
CA GLU A 99 -2.87 -3.44 -17.14
C GLU A 99 -4.18 -2.65 -17.38
N GLY A 100 -4.14 -1.32 -17.31
CA GLY A 100 -5.32 -0.48 -17.47
C GLY A 100 -6.33 -0.60 -16.33
N ILE A 101 -5.89 -1.03 -15.15
CA ILE A 101 -6.68 -1.15 -13.93
C ILE A 101 -6.45 0.09 -13.07
N THR A 102 -7.51 0.70 -12.55
CA THR A 102 -7.37 1.87 -11.68
C THR A 102 -6.85 1.46 -10.30
N PHE A 103 -5.64 1.91 -9.93
CA PHE A 103 -5.20 1.82 -8.54
C PHE A 103 -5.91 2.91 -7.72
N VAL A 104 -6.65 2.50 -6.69
CA VAL A 104 -7.37 3.44 -5.81
C VAL A 104 -6.41 3.95 -4.73
N GLY A 105 -5.64 4.95 -5.08
CA GLY A 105 -4.59 5.53 -4.25
C GLY A 105 -3.81 6.61 -5.00
N PRO A 106 -2.66 7.04 -4.45
CA PRO A 106 -1.75 7.97 -5.12
C PRO A 106 -1.09 7.32 -6.34
N SER A 107 -0.49 8.13 -7.22
CA SER A 107 0.33 7.60 -8.31
C SER A 107 1.61 6.90 -7.80
N HIS A 108 2.23 6.07 -8.64
CA HIS A 108 3.45 5.36 -8.27
C HIS A 108 4.58 6.31 -7.87
N GLU A 109 4.73 7.47 -8.55
CA GLU A 109 5.75 8.47 -8.22
C GLU A 109 5.53 9.06 -6.82
N VAL A 110 4.28 9.30 -6.44
CA VAL A 110 3.95 9.79 -5.09
C VAL A 110 4.26 8.72 -4.04
N LEU A 111 3.95 7.45 -4.33
CA LEU A 111 4.27 6.33 -3.43
C LEU A 111 5.78 6.15 -3.27
N GLU A 112 6.56 6.22 -4.35
CA GLU A 112 8.03 6.18 -4.28
C GLU A 112 8.61 7.35 -3.47
N LEU A 113 8.08 8.54 -3.67
CA LEU A 113 8.52 9.72 -2.94
C LEU A 113 8.23 9.60 -1.45
N THR A 114 7.00 9.24 -1.09
CA THR A 114 6.54 9.20 0.30
C THR A 114 7.01 7.95 1.06
N GLY A 115 7.27 6.86 0.36
CA GLY A 115 7.82 5.62 0.91
C GLY A 115 9.27 5.77 1.43
N ASN A 116 10.02 6.74 0.94
CA ASN A 116 11.36 7.07 1.43
C ASN A 116 11.33 8.34 2.27
N LYS A 117 11.53 8.19 3.60
CA LYS A 117 11.45 9.31 4.56
C LYS A 117 12.42 10.45 4.26
N ALA A 118 13.64 10.16 3.82
CA ALA A 118 14.63 11.18 3.51
C ALA A 118 14.19 12.01 2.29
N ARG A 119 13.73 11.34 1.23
CA ARG A 119 13.18 11.98 0.02
C ARG A 119 11.93 12.80 0.33
N ALA A 120 11.01 12.27 1.15
CA ALA A 120 9.79 12.96 1.55
C ALA A 120 10.09 14.23 2.34
N ILE A 121 11.05 14.20 3.28
CA ILE A 121 11.48 15.37 4.04
C ILE A 121 12.16 16.40 3.13
N ALA A 122 13.00 15.98 2.19
CA ALA A 122 13.63 16.87 1.22
C ALA A 122 12.58 17.58 0.35
N ALA A 123 11.63 16.82 -0.21
CA ALA A 123 10.54 17.37 -1.00
C ALA A 123 9.65 18.35 -0.19
N ALA A 124 9.36 18.03 1.07
CA ALA A 124 8.61 18.93 1.95
C ALA A 124 9.36 20.25 2.19
N ARG A 125 10.69 20.19 2.38
CA ARG A 125 11.54 21.36 2.54
C ARG A 125 11.57 22.22 1.27
N GLU A 126 11.71 21.59 0.10
CA GLU A 126 11.67 22.28 -1.20
C GLU A 126 10.32 22.96 -1.45
N ALA A 127 9.23 22.35 -1.00
CA ALA A 127 7.88 22.92 -1.05
C ALA A 127 7.62 24.02 -0.01
N GLY A 128 8.64 24.40 0.80
CA GLY A 128 8.52 25.45 1.81
C GLY A 128 7.73 25.04 3.06
N LEU A 129 7.49 23.74 3.26
CA LEU A 129 6.81 23.26 4.47
C LEU A 129 7.78 23.27 5.67
N PRO A 130 7.28 23.58 6.89
CA PRO A 130 8.11 23.50 8.09
C PRO A 130 8.47 22.05 8.39
N VAL A 131 9.75 21.72 8.36
CA VAL A 131 10.30 20.42 8.70
C VAL A 131 11.26 20.53 9.88
N LEU A 132 11.33 19.46 10.66
CA LEU A 132 12.33 19.38 11.73
C LEU A 132 13.75 19.38 11.15
N LYS A 133 14.71 19.93 11.90
CA LYS A 133 16.12 19.82 11.56
C LYS A 133 16.51 18.34 11.58
N GLY A 134 17.27 17.91 10.58
CA GLY A 134 17.78 16.56 10.46
C GLY A 134 19.07 16.55 9.63
N SER A 135 19.88 15.50 9.81
CA SER A 135 21.06 15.24 8.99
C SER A 135 20.70 14.42 7.74
N GLU A 136 21.59 14.44 6.77
CA GLU A 136 21.57 13.45 5.70
C GLU A 136 21.93 12.04 6.24
N PRO A 137 21.43 10.97 5.63
CA PRO A 137 21.80 9.60 6.02
C PRO A 137 23.31 9.38 5.91
N SER A 138 23.92 8.83 6.94
CA SER A 138 25.34 8.50 6.97
C SER A 138 25.61 7.23 7.79
N SER A 139 26.62 6.46 7.42
CA SER A 139 27.19 5.38 8.23
C SER A 139 28.43 5.80 9.03
N ASP A 140 28.93 7.03 8.83
CA ASP A 140 30.07 7.58 9.56
C ASP A 140 29.62 8.14 10.90
N ILE A 141 30.06 7.49 11.99
CA ILE A 141 29.74 7.90 13.37
C ILE A 141 30.25 9.32 13.68
N LYS A 142 31.40 9.72 13.14
CA LYS A 142 31.95 11.06 13.38
C LYS A 142 31.07 12.13 12.74
N GLN A 143 30.62 11.88 11.51
CA GLN A 143 29.68 12.75 10.81
C GLN A 143 28.37 12.84 11.57
N LEU A 144 27.77 11.71 11.97
CA LEU A 144 26.52 11.66 12.72
C LEU A 144 26.62 12.41 14.06
N THR A 145 27.76 12.30 14.76
CA THR A 145 28.01 13.04 16.02
C THR A 145 28.06 14.54 15.77
N SER A 146 28.81 14.96 14.75
CA SER A 146 28.89 16.38 14.37
C SER A 146 27.53 16.97 13.97
N ASP A 147 26.75 16.20 13.22
CA ASP A 147 25.40 16.60 12.81
C ASP A 147 24.46 16.71 14.03
N ALA A 148 24.54 15.78 14.98
CA ALA A 148 23.75 15.82 16.21
C ALA A 148 24.07 17.06 17.04
N ASP A 149 25.36 17.43 17.16
CA ASP A 149 25.79 18.64 17.86
C ASP A 149 25.25 19.92 17.16
N ALA A 150 25.24 19.93 15.83
CA ALA A 150 24.73 21.04 15.03
C ALA A 150 23.18 21.17 15.09
N ILE A 151 22.45 20.05 15.22
CA ILE A 151 20.99 20.02 15.38
C ILE A 151 20.59 20.47 16.78
N GLY A 152 21.33 20.06 17.81
CA GLY A 152 21.08 20.28 19.23
C GLY A 152 20.30 19.14 19.88
N TYR A 153 20.67 18.81 21.12
CA TYR A 153 20.03 17.75 21.90
C TYR A 153 18.73 18.17 22.58
N PRO A 154 17.75 17.22 22.77
CA PRO A 154 17.84 15.79 22.44
C PRO A 154 17.57 15.52 20.94
N VAL A 155 18.20 14.46 20.40
CA VAL A 155 18.05 13.99 19.03
C VAL A 155 17.51 12.55 18.97
N PHE A 156 16.80 12.22 17.89
CA PHE A 156 16.43 10.85 17.56
C PHE A 156 17.35 10.31 16.47
N VAL A 157 17.92 9.14 16.68
CA VAL A 157 18.66 8.39 15.67
C VAL A 157 17.74 7.32 15.08
N LYS A 158 17.61 7.29 13.75
CA LYS A 158 16.77 6.34 13.02
C LYS A 158 17.55 5.66 11.91
N ALA A 159 17.32 4.36 11.72
CA ALA A 159 17.76 3.67 10.52
C ALA A 159 16.98 4.17 9.28
N VAL A 160 17.66 4.14 8.14
CA VAL A 160 17.10 4.48 6.82
C VAL A 160 17.00 3.22 5.99
#